data_c13da806ccf98003e612f845765a741d
#
_entry.id   c13da806ccf98003e612f845765a741d
#
_cell.length_a   1.000
_cell.length_b   1.000
_cell.length_c   1.000
_cell.angle_alpha   90.00
_cell.angle_beta   90.00
_cell.angle_gamma   90.00
#
_symmetry.space_group_name_H-M   'P 1'
#
loop_
_entity.id
_entity.type
_entity.pdbx_description
1 polymer ?
#
loop_
_entity_poly.entity_id
_entity_poly.type
_entity_poly.pdbx_seq_one_letter_code
_entity_poly.pdbx_strand_id
1 'polypeptide(L)'
;MNTKTVAFKTALPHTIPICAGFTFLGLAYGIYMSKMGFSFIYPFLMAITIFAGSMEFITANLLVSAFDPINAFILALMVNARHLFYGLSMLEKYHGTGKKRFFLIFGMCDESFSINCTTPIPKNVDKGWFMFFVTLMNYLYWAIGAALGGILGKFITFSTEGIDFVMTALFVVICLTQWDSQKNHTPALIGLGASVLALLIFKGENFIIPSMILILISLTSVRKKLEKEDK
;
A
#
# COMPACT_ATOMS: atom_id res chain seq x y z
N MET A 1 14.86 -29.73 -9.01
CA MET A 1 13.86 -29.07 -8.15
C MET A 1 12.77 -28.48 -9.03
N ASN A 2 11.51 -28.54 -8.63
CA ASN A 2 10.42 -27.94 -9.40
C ASN A 2 10.63 -26.41 -9.49
N THR A 3 10.45 -25.83 -10.68
CA THR A 3 10.62 -24.39 -10.96
C THR A 3 9.86 -23.51 -9.95
N LYS A 4 8.66 -23.93 -9.53
CA LYS A 4 7.86 -23.24 -8.51
C LYS A 4 8.53 -23.24 -7.13
N THR A 5 9.09 -24.39 -6.73
CA THR A 5 9.75 -24.52 -5.42
C THR A 5 11.01 -23.65 -5.33
N VAL A 6 11.76 -23.54 -6.42
CA VAL A 6 12.94 -22.66 -6.48
C VAL A 6 12.50 -21.21 -6.35
N ALA A 7 11.49 -20.78 -7.13
CA ALA A 7 10.97 -19.43 -7.09
C ALA A 7 10.40 -19.05 -5.69
N PHE A 8 9.65 -19.96 -5.05
CA PHE A 8 9.13 -19.75 -3.69
C PHE A 8 10.26 -19.56 -2.67
N LYS A 9 11.24 -20.47 -2.66
CA LYS A 9 12.39 -20.37 -1.73
C LYS A 9 13.21 -19.09 -1.94
N THR A 10 13.31 -18.61 -3.17
CA THR A 10 14.00 -17.37 -3.48
C THR A 10 13.17 -16.13 -3.06
N ALA A 11 11.84 -16.18 -3.18
CA ALA A 11 10.96 -15.07 -2.81
C ALA A 11 10.85 -14.90 -1.27
N LEU A 12 10.85 -16.01 -0.52
CA LEU A 12 10.60 -16.03 0.92
C LEU A 12 11.49 -15.07 1.73
N PRO A 13 12.83 -15.04 1.57
CA PRO A 13 13.68 -14.14 2.36
C PRO A 13 13.35 -12.65 2.14
N HIS A 14 12.88 -12.28 0.96
CA HIS A 14 12.52 -10.90 0.65
C HIS A 14 11.20 -10.47 1.29
N THR A 15 10.31 -11.40 1.62
CA THR A 15 8.99 -11.11 2.19
C THR A 15 8.93 -11.27 3.71
N ILE A 16 9.89 -11.96 4.35
CA ILE A 16 9.93 -12.15 5.81
C ILE A 16 9.92 -10.81 6.58
N PRO A 17 10.71 -9.78 6.21
CA PRO A 17 10.65 -8.48 6.90
C PRO A 17 9.25 -7.84 6.80
N ILE A 18 8.61 -7.99 5.64
CA ILE A 18 7.26 -7.45 5.39
C ILE A 18 6.21 -8.22 6.19
N CYS A 19 6.40 -9.52 6.40
CA CYS A 19 5.49 -10.36 7.18
C CYS A 19 5.23 -9.76 8.58
N ALA A 20 6.26 -9.32 9.28
CA ALA A 20 6.12 -8.71 10.60
C ALA A 20 5.29 -7.41 10.54
N GLY A 21 5.61 -6.51 9.61
CA GLY A 21 4.90 -5.24 9.41
C GLY A 21 3.44 -5.45 9.01
N PHE A 22 3.18 -6.27 7.99
CA PHE A 22 1.83 -6.54 7.49
C PHE A 22 0.97 -7.27 8.50
N THR A 23 1.52 -8.23 9.23
CA THR A 23 0.78 -8.92 10.29
C THR A 23 0.41 -7.95 11.41
N PHE A 24 1.34 -7.11 11.85
CA PHE A 24 1.07 -6.11 12.89
C PHE A 24 0.00 -5.09 12.44
N LEU A 25 0.14 -4.51 11.27
CA LEU A 25 -0.81 -3.53 10.74
C LEU A 25 -2.18 -4.17 10.43
N GLY A 26 -2.18 -5.38 9.89
CA GLY A 26 -3.41 -6.15 9.67
C GLY A 26 -4.13 -6.47 10.97
N LEU A 27 -3.39 -6.87 12.03
CA LEU A 27 -3.95 -7.05 13.38
C LEU A 27 -4.60 -5.75 13.88
N ALA A 28 -3.90 -4.62 13.78
CA ALA A 28 -4.43 -3.32 14.20
C ALA A 28 -5.71 -2.97 13.42
N TYR A 29 -5.73 -3.17 12.10
CA TYR A 29 -6.91 -2.98 11.26
C TYR A 29 -8.08 -3.88 11.68
N GLY A 30 -7.82 -5.17 11.88
CA GLY A 30 -8.86 -6.12 12.31
C GLY A 30 -9.44 -5.77 13.69
N ILE A 31 -8.59 -5.36 14.64
CA ILE A 31 -9.02 -4.89 15.97
C ILE A 31 -9.88 -3.64 15.82
N TYR A 32 -9.45 -2.67 14.99
CA TYR A 32 -10.21 -1.46 14.70
C TYR A 32 -11.63 -1.78 14.20
N MET A 33 -11.75 -2.65 13.19
CA MET A 33 -13.04 -3.11 12.66
C MET A 33 -13.90 -3.80 13.73
N SER A 34 -13.29 -4.63 14.58
CA SER A 34 -13.99 -5.31 15.67
C SER A 34 -14.55 -4.32 16.69
N LYS A 35 -13.84 -3.23 16.98
CA LYS A 35 -14.29 -2.15 17.88
C LYS A 35 -15.42 -1.31 17.29
N MET A 36 -15.47 -1.18 15.98
CA MET A 36 -16.60 -0.57 15.26
C MET A 36 -17.84 -1.48 15.22
N GLY A 37 -17.79 -2.69 15.81
CA GLY A 37 -18.90 -3.64 15.88
C GLY A 37 -18.95 -4.64 14.71
N PHE A 38 -17.96 -4.64 13.82
CA PHE A 38 -17.92 -5.58 12.70
C PHE A 38 -17.37 -6.95 13.12
N SER A 39 -17.96 -8.01 12.60
CA SER A 39 -17.42 -9.37 12.73
C SER A 39 -16.10 -9.51 11.98
N PHE A 40 -15.22 -10.43 12.41
CA PHE A 40 -13.95 -10.74 11.77
C PHE A 40 -14.04 -11.05 10.27
N ILE A 41 -15.21 -11.46 9.79
CA ILE A 41 -15.48 -11.74 8.38
C ILE A 41 -15.33 -10.46 7.53
N TYR A 42 -15.74 -9.31 8.06
CA TYR A 42 -15.67 -8.04 7.32
C TYR A 42 -14.22 -7.61 7.03
N PRO A 43 -13.32 -7.47 8.03
CA PRO A 43 -11.93 -7.12 7.72
C PRO A 43 -11.25 -8.18 6.86
N PHE A 44 -11.56 -9.47 7.02
CA PHE A 44 -11.04 -10.51 6.15
C PHE A 44 -11.51 -10.35 4.70
N LEU A 45 -12.82 -10.16 4.46
CA LEU A 45 -13.35 -9.95 3.12
C LEU A 45 -12.81 -8.69 2.47
N MET A 46 -12.70 -7.60 3.22
CA MET A 46 -12.13 -6.35 2.72
C MET A 46 -10.65 -6.54 2.37
N ALA A 47 -9.87 -7.21 3.21
CA ALA A 47 -8.47 -7.51 2.93
C ALA A 47 -8.27 -8.35 1.65
N ILE A 48 -9.17 -9.27 1.33
CA ILE A 48 -9.05 -10.10 0.12
C ILE A 48 -9.69 -9.47 -1.12
N THR A 49 -10.59 -8.50 -0.99
CA THR A 49 -11.28 -7.87 -2.13
C THR A 49 -10.73 -6.49 -2.48
N ILE A 50 -10.31 -5.70 -1.49
CA ILE A 50 -9.76 -4.35 -1.67
C ILE A 50 -8.23 -4.42 -1.75
N PHE A 51 -7.60 -5.11 -0.82
CA PHE A 51 -6.15 -5.26 -0.69
C PHE A 51 -5.39 -3.93 -0.80
N ALA A 52 -5.86 -2.93 -0.09
CA ALA A 52 -5.25 -1.60 -0.01
C ALA A 52 -5.43 -1.06 1.41
N GLY A 53 -4.48 -1.35 2.31
CA GLY A 53 -4.60 -1.12 3.75
C GLY A 53 -5.11 0.26 4.12
N SER A 54 -4.55 1.34 3.54
CA SER A 54 -5.04 2.71 3.77
C SER A 54 -6.49 2.90 3.34
N MET A 55 -6.89 2.32 2.20
CA MET A 55 -8.27 2.40 1.75
C MET A 55 -9.21 1.56 2.59
N GLU A 56 -8.74 0.44 3.14
CA GLU A 56 -9.53 -0.41 4.03
C GLU A 56 -9.88 0.30 5.34
N PHE A 57 -8.95 1.04 5.96
CA PHE A 57 -9.23 1.89 7.13
C PHE A 57 -10.23 2.99 6.80
N ILE A 58 -10.10 3.65 5.64
CA ILE A 58 -11.06 4.66 5.19
C ILE A 58 -12.43 4.03 4.95
N THR A 59 -12.47 2.87 4.29
CA THR A 59 -13.72 2.13 4.01
C THR A 59 -14.42 1.73 5.30
N ALA A 60 -13.69 1.36 6.36
CA ALA A 60 -14.28 1.09 7.68
C ALA A 60 -15.12 2.28 8.18
N ASN A 61 -14.61 3.50 8.06
CA ASN A 61 -15.36 4.72 8.41
C ASN A 61 -16.52 5.00 7.44
N LEU A 62 -16.36 4.74 6.14
CA LEU A 62 -17.43 4.89 5.16
C LEU A 62 -18.60 3.93 5.41
N LEU A 63 -18.33 2.73 5.93
CA LEU A 63 -19.37 1.75 6.25
C LEU A 63 -20.31 2.19 7.39
N VAL A 64 -19.86 3.07 8.29
CA VAL A 64 -20.68 3.60 9.40
C VAL A 64 -21.21 5.01 9.12
N SER A 65 -20.77 5.64 8.02
CA SER A 65 -21.25 6.96 7.60
C SER A 65 -22.44 6.85 6.64
N ALA A 66 -23.02 7.97 6.27
CA ALA A 66 -24.05 8.03 5.24
C ALA A 66 -23.50 7.52 3.89
N PHE A 67 -24.32 6.75 3.16
CA PHE A 67 -23.91 6.17 1.88
C PHE A 67 -23.70 7.25 0.82
N ASP A 68 -22.45 7.48 0.45
CA ASP A 68 -22.03 8.41 -0.61
C ASP A 68 -21.02 7.74 -1.54
N PRO A 69 -21.48 7.06 -2.61
CA PRO A 69 -20.61 6.32 -3.51
C PRO A 69 -19.71 7.22 -4.35
N ILE A 70 -20.12 8.47 -4.62
CA ILE A 70 -19.32 9.39 -5.43
C ILE A 70 -18.10 9.84 -4.62
N ASN A 71 -18.31 10.26 -3.37
CA ASN A 71 -17.23 10.66 -2.49
C ASN A 71 -16.30 9.47 -2.19
N ALA A 72 -16.84 8.27 -1.94
CA ALA A 72 -16.06 7.05 -1.75
C ALA A 72 -15.18 6.73 -2.97
N PHE A 73 -15.69 6.89 -4.19
CA PHE A 73 -14.94 6.69 -5.43
C PHE A 73 -13.80 7.71 -5.58
N ILE A 74 -14.08 8.99 -5.34
CA ILE A 74 -13.08 10.05 -5.39
C ILE A 74 -11.98 9.79 -4.37
N LEU A 75 -12.32 9.48 -3.13
CA LEU A 75 -11.37 9.14 -2.08
C LEU A 75 -10.51 7.92 -2.46
N ALA A 76 -11.13 6.87 -3.01
CA ALA A 76 -10.41 5.68 -3.46
C ALA A 76 -9.40 6.00 -4.56
N LEU A 77 -9.77 6.82 -5.54
CA LEU A 77 -8.86 7.27 -6.60
C LEU A 77 -7.69 8.07 -6.04
N MET A 78 -7.97 8.97 -5.08
CA MET A 78 -6.95 9.84 -4.50
C MET A 78 -5.95 9.06 -3.67
N VAL A 79 -6.42 8.23 -2.75
CA VAL A 79 -5.57 7.44 -1.85
C VAL A 79 -4.73 6.43 -2.63
N ASN A 80 -5.32 5.82 -3.67
CA ASN A 80 -4.66 4.81 -4.49
C ASN A 80 -4.01 5.35 -5.77
N ALA A 81 -3.94 6.66 -5.97
CA ALA A 81 -3.37 7.27 -7.19
C ALA A 81 -1.93 6.79 -7.49
N ARG A 82 -1.14 6.49 -6.47
CA ARG A 82 0.21 5.92 -6.60
C ARG A 82 0.25 4.59 -7.35
N HIS A 83 -0.80 3.76 -7.24
CA HIS A 83 -0.87 2.48 -7.94
C HIS A 83 -0.95 2.62 -9.47
N LEU A 84 -1.41 3.76 -9.99
CA LEU A 84 -1.35 4.08 -11.43
C LEU A 84 0.10 4.13 -11.92
N PHE A 85 0.99 4.77 -11.15
CA PHE A 85 2.41 4.87 -11.47
C PHE A 85 3.13 3.53 -11.32
N TYR A 86 2.78 2.75 -10.29
CA TYR A 86 3.30 1.39 -10.13
C TYR A 86 2.89 0.51 -11.30
N GLY A 87 1.61 0.56 -11.69
CA GLY A 87 1.08 -0.17 -12.85
C GLY A 87 1.84 0.16 -14.12
N LEU A 88 2.06 1.43 -14.39
CA LEU A 88 2.82 1.89 -15.57
C LEU A 88 4.27 1.35 -15.56
N SER A 89 4.95 1.44 -14.42
CA SER A 89 6.34 0.97 -14.26
C SER A 89 6.48 -0.55 -14.39
N MET A 90 5.43 -1.31 -14.05
CA MET A 90 5.45 -2.77 -14.06
C MET A 90 4.91 -3.39 -15.35
N LEU A 91 4.42 -2.60 -16.32
CA LEU A 91 3.84 -3.11 -17.57
C LEU A 91 4.76 -4.07 -18.31
N GLU A 92 6.02 -3.67 -18.53
CA GLU A 92 7.01 -4.50 -19.20
C GLU A 92 7.43 -5.72 -18.35
N LYS A 93 7.56 -5.52 -17.04
CA LYS A 93 7.99 -6.59 -16.13
C LYS A 93 6.95 -7.70 -16.00
N TYR A 94 5.67 -7.37 -16.07
CA TYR A 94 4.56 -8.32 -16.02
C TYR A 94 4.21 -8.90 -17.40
N HIS A 95 4.83 -8.38 -18.47
CA HIS A 95 4.67 -8.98 -19.80
C HIS A 95 5.25 -10.40 -19.81
N GLY A 96 4.55 -11.33 -20.45
CA GLY A 96 4.99 -12.73 -20.57
C GLY A 96 4.76 -13.60 -19.32
N THR A 97 4.18 -13.07 -18.21
CA THR A 97 3.90 -13.87 -17.00
C THR A 97 2.62 -14.73 -17.11
N GLY A 98 1.94 -14.69 -18.26
CA GLY A 98 0.72 -15.46 -18.51
C GLY A 98 -0.44 -15.10 -17.58
N LYS A 99 -1.24 -16.09 -17.17
CA LYS A 99 -2.42 -15.86 -16.30
C LYS A 99 -2.07 -15.26 -14.93
N LYS A 100 -0.83 -15.41 -14.47
CA LYS A 100 -0.36 -14.81 -13.22
C LYS A 100 -0.45 -13.28 -13.22
N ARG A 101 -0.41 -12.65 -14.41
CA ARG A 101 -0.50 -11.20 -14.56
C ARG A 101 -1.73 -10.59 -13.89
N PHE A 102 -2.89 -11.22 -13.97
CA PHE A 102 -4.12 -10.71 -13.33
C PHE A 102 -3.96 -10.59 -11.81
N PHE A 103 -3.41 -11.62 -11.18
CA PHE A 103 -3.15 -11.59 -9.74
C PHE A 103 -2.04 -10.63 -9.37
N LEU A 104 -0.98 -10.52 -10.18
CA LEU A 104 0.12 -9.58 -9.96
C LEU A 104 -0.35 -8.11 -10.03
N ILE A 105 -1.29 -7.81 -10.91
CA ILE A 105 -1.88 -6.46 -11.02
C ILE A 105 -2.79 -6.18 -9.82
N PHE A 106 -3.67 -7.12 -9.47
CA PHE A 106 -4.59 -6.97 -8.36
C PHE A 106 -3.86 -6.87 -7.00
N GLY A 107 -2.91 -7.77 -6.75
CA GLY A 107 -2.17 -7.84 -5.49
C GLY A 107 -0.94 -6.90 -5.42
N MET A 108 -0.88 -5.88 -6.27
CA MET A 108 0.21 -4.93 -6.25
C MET A 108 0.03 -3.91 -5.13
N CYS A 109 0.91 -3.97 -4.14
CA CYS A 109 1.07 -2.98 -3.08
C CYS A 109 2.48 -2.39 -3.12
N ASP A 110 2.77 -1.42 -2.26
CA ASP A 110 4.06 -0.72 -2.20
C ASP A 110 5.23 -1.70 -2.05
N GLU A 111 5.10 -2.68 -1.17
CA GLU A 111 6.12 -3.67 -0.84
C GLU A 111 6.29 -4.67 -1.98
N SER A 112 5.20 -5.16 -2.56
CA SER A 112 5.26 -6.05 -3.73
C SER A 112 5.86 -5.35 -4.93
N PHE A 113 5.52 -4.08 -5.16
CA PHE A 113 6.12 -3.24 -6.19
C PHE A 113 7.61 -3.07 -5.96
N SER A 114 8.01 -2.69 -4.75
CA SER A 114 9.42 -2.46 -4.39
C SER A 114 10.26 -3.71 -4.68
N ILE A 115 9.88 -4.88 -4.15
CA ILE A 115 10.62 -6.13 -4.37
C ILE A 115 10.63 -6.50 -5.85
N ASN A 116 9.48 -6.53 -6.51
CA ASN A 116 9.36 -6.97 -7.90
C ASN A 116 10.06 -6.00 -8.88
N CYS A 117 10.20 -4.73 -8.50
CA CYS A 117 10.87 -3.72 -9.31
C CYS A 117 12.39 -3.74 -9.14
N THR A 118 12.90 -3.93 -7.91
CA THR A 118 14.31 -3.70 -7.60
C THR A 118 15.14 -4.96 -7.44
N THR A 119 14.51 -6.10 -7.07
CA THR A 119 15.27 -7.32 -6.78
C THR A 119 15.85 -7.95 -8.05
N PRO A 120 17.17 -8.18 -8.12
CA PRO A 120 17.80 -8.93 -9.20
C PRO A 120 17.44 -10.42 -9.07
N ILE A 121 16.66 -10.94 -10.01
CA ILE A 121 16.22 -12.35 -10.02
C ILE A 121 17.32 -13.21 -10.66
N PRO A 122 17.83 -14.26 -9.97
CA PRO A 122 18.81 -15.17 -10.53
C PRO A 122 18.33 -15.84 -11.82
N LYS A 123 19.25 -16.09 -12.77
CA LYS A 123 18.91 -16.67 -14.09
C LYS A 123 18.23 -18.04 -14.05
N ASN A 124 18.45 -18.81 -12.98
CA ASN A 124 17.86 -20.14 -12.76
C ASN A 124 16.47 -20.09 -12.10
N VAL A 125 15.92 -18.90 -11.83
CA VAL A 125 14.62 -18.68 -11.20
C VAL A 125 13.63 -18.13 -12.23
N ASP A 126 12.45 -18.75 -12.32
CA ASP A 126 11.37 -18.21 -13.15
C ASP A 126 10.83 -16.90 -12.56
N LYS A 127 10.99 -15.83 -13.35
CA LYS A 127 10.61 -14.47 -12.95
C LYS A 127 9.13 -14.33 -12.61
N GLY A 128 8.26 -14.97 -13.41
CA GLY A 128 6.82 -14.89 -13.21
C GLY A 128 6.37 -15.60 -11.93
N TRP A 129 6.97 -16.73 -11.58
CA TRP A 129 6.69 -17.42 -10.32
C TRP A 129 7.31 -16.71 -9.11
N PHE A 130 8.50 -16.11 -9.25
CA PHE A 130 9.09 -15.30 -8.19
C PHE A 130 8.17 -14.15 -7.80
N MET A 131 7.78 -13.32 -8.78
CA MET A 131 6.89 -12.18 -8.55
C MET A 131 5.52 -12.62 -8.00
N PHE A 132 4.99 -13.75 -8.50
CA PHE A 132 3.73 -14.31 -8.01
C PHE A 132 3.82 -14.68 -6.52
N PHE A 133 4.88 -15.35 -6.10
CA PHE A 133 5.04 -15.75 -4.70
C PHE A 133 5.30 -14.55 -3.78
N VAL A 134 6.07 -13.55 -4.21
CA VAL A 134 6.22 -12.29 -3.47
C VAL A 134 4.86 -11.65 -3.21
N THR A 135 4.07 -11.47 -4.26
CA THR A 135 2.74 -10.86 -4.18
C THR A 135 1.79 -11.72 -3.33
N LEU A 136 1.78 -13.04 -3.52
CA LEU A 136 0.91 -13.96 -2.76
C LEU A 136 1.22 -13.97 -1.26
N MET A 137 2.51 -13.97 -0.88
CA MET A 137 2.89 -13.96 0.53
C MET A 137 2.47 -12.66 1.21
N ASN A 138 2.74 -11.51 0.58
CA ASN A 138 2.31 -10.21 1.12
C ASN A 138 0.79 -10.14 1.26
N TYR A 139 0.07 -10.62 0.24
CA TYR A 139 -1.39 -10.71 0.27
C TYR A 139 -1.91 -11.56 1.44
N LEU A 140 -1.30 -12.73 1.67
CA LEU A 140 -1.69 -13.62 2.76
C LEU A 140 -1.33 -13.05 4.14
N TYR A 141 -0.17 -12.40 4.29
CA TYR A 141 0.22 -11.77 5.56
C TYR A 141 -0.80 -10.72 5.99
N TRP A 142 -1.24 -9.89 5.06
CA TRP A 142 -2.25 -8.87 5.31
C TRP A 142 -3.60 -9.49 5.66
N ALA A 143 -4.13 -10.38 4.82
CA ALA A 143 -5.45 -10.99 5.01
C ALA A 143 -5.54 -11.80 6.31
N ILE A 144 -4.49 -12.58 6.64
CA ILE A 144 -4.41 -13.36 7.89
C ILE A 144 -4.32 -12.39 9.08
N GLY A 145 -3.50 -11.36 9.01
CA GLY A 145 -3.41 -10.33 10.04
C GLY A 145 -4.76 -9.67 10.33
N ALA A 146 -5.48 -9.23 9.29
CA ALA A 146 -6.81 -8.64 9.41
C ALA A 146 -7.83 -9.59 10.05
N ALA A 147 -7.85 -10.85 9.63
CA ALA A 147 -8.74 -11.86 10.21
C ALA A 147 -8.44 -12.12 11.69
N LEU A 148 -7.17 -12.32 12.02
CA LEU A 148 -6.73 -12.54 13.41
C LEU A 148 -7.04 -11.32 14.29
N GLY A 149 -6.79 -10.11 13.78
CA GLY A 149 -7.15 -8.87 14.47
C GLY A 149 -8.64 -8.75 14.74
N GLY A 150 -9.47 -9.09 13.76
CA GLY A 150 -10.94 -9.11 13.92
C GLY A 150 -11.43 -10.12 14.97
N ILE A 151 -10.74 -11.26 15.11
CA ILE A 151 -11.03 -12.25 16.16
C ILE A 151 -10.55 -11.74 17.52
N LEU A 152 -9.28 -11.31 17.60
CA LEU A 152 -8.66 -10.86 18.85
C LEU A 152 -9.32 -9.61 19.42
N GLY A 153 -9.81 -8.73 18.56
CA GLY A 153 -10.48 -7.48 18.96
C GLY A 153 -11.70 -7.70 19.86
N LYS A 154 -12.36 -8.88 19.80
CA LYS A 154 -13.46 -9.23 20.68
C LYS A 154 -13.00 -9.50 22.14
N PHE A 155 -11.77 -9.93 22.33
CA PHE A 155 -11.22 -10.26 23.64
C PHE A 155 -10.48 -9.07 24.28
N ILE A 156 -10.23 -8.02 23.52
CA ILE A 156 -9.57 -6.81 24.02
C ILE A 156 -10.59 -5.98 24.80
N THR A 157 -10.37 -5.81 26.10
CA THR A 157 -11.26 -5.06 27.01
C THR A 157 -10.72 -3.67 27.36
N PHE A 158 -9.45 -3.38 27.04
CA PHE A 158 -8.87 -2.07 27.29
C PHE A 158 -9.27 -1.03 26.24
N SER A 159 -9.13 0.25 26.59
CA SER A 159 -9.40 1.35 25.66
C SER A 159 -8.57 1.21 24.39
N THR A 160 -9.23 1.39 23.26
CA THR A 160 -8.62 1.42 21.94
C THR A 160 -8.42 2.87 21.45
N GLU A 161 -8.52 3.85 22.36
CA GLU A 161 -8.16 5.24 22.08
C GLU A 161 -6.73 5.28 21.51
N GLY A 162 -6.58 5.91 20.35
CA GLY A 162 -5.31 5.93 19.63
C GLY A 162 -5.15 4.87 18.53
N ILE A 163 -6.05 3.88 18.38
CA ILE A 163 -6.03 3.01 17.19
C ILE A 163 -6.24 3.84 15.91
N ASP A 164 -7.02 4.91 15.97
CA ASP A 164 -7.17 5.86 14.85
C ASP A 164 -5.83 6.48 14.42
N PHE A 165 -4.88 6.59 15.37
CA PHE A 165 -3.54 7.07 15.08
C PHE A 165 -2.69 6.06 14.28
N VAL A 166 -3.07 4.79 14.23
CA VAL A 166 -2.34 3.75 13.50
C VAL A 166 -2.20 4.11 12.03
N MET A 167 -3.27 4.68 11.41
CA MET A 167 -3.19 5.16 10.04
C MET A 167 -2.18 6.29 9.87
N THR A 168 -2.20 7.27 10.76
CA THR A 168 -1.24 8.37 10.73
C THR A 168 0.18 7.85 10.92
N ALA A 169 0.38 6.95 11.89
CA ALA A 169 1.67 6.31 12.12
C ALA A 169 2.15 5.51 10.89
N LEU A 170 1.25 4.79 10.22
CA LEU A 170 1.56 4.06 8.98
C LEU A 170 2.09 5.01 7.90
N PHE A 171 1.40 6.12 7.64
CA PHE A 171 1.86 7.09 6.64
C PHE A 171 3.18 7.75 7.02
N VAL A 172 3.40 8.03 8.30
CA VAL A 172 4.69 8.55 8.80
C VAL A 172 5.80 7.53 8.56
N VAL A 173 5.58 6.26 8.88
CA VAL A 173 6.57 5.18 8.65
C VAL A 173 6.86 5.02 7.16
N ILE A 174 5.84 5.02 6.29
CA ILE A 174 6.03 4.96 4.85
C ILE A 174 6.86 6.16 4.37
N CYS A 175 6.56 7.36 4.86
CA CYS A 175 7.30 8.57 4.51
C CYS A 175 8.78 8.47 4.94
N LEU A 176 9.06 8.02 6.17
CA LEU A 176 10.41 7.83 6.67
C LEU A 176 11.17 6.75 5.90
N THR A 177 10.52 5.63 5.60
CA THR A 177 11.11 4.54 4.81
C THR A 177 11.47 5.02 3.39
N GLN A 178 10.60 5.80 2.76
CA GLN A 178 10.87 6.40 1.45
C GLN A 178 12.01 7.43 1.55
N TRP A 179 12.06 8.21 2.61
CA TRP A 179 13.15 9.17 2.86
C TRP A 179 14.49 8.45 2.97
N ASP A 180 14.59 7.42 3.79
CA ASP A 180 15.83 6.66 3.99
C ASP A 180 16.29 5.89 2.74
N SER A 181 15.32 5.47 1.89
CA SER A 181 15.63 4.70 0.67
C SER A 181 16.14 5.55 -0.49
N GLN A 182 15.92 6.86 -0.47
CA GLN A 182 16.26 7.78 -1.55
C GLN A 182 17.44 8.67 -1.20
N LYS A 183 18.40 8.79 -2.11
CA LYS A 183 19.54 9.73 -1.93
C LYS A 183 19.13 11.19 -2.19
N ASN A 184 18.16 11.39 -3.09
CA ASN A 184 17.68 12.71 -3.45
C ASN A 184 16.32 12.97 -2.80
N HIS A 185 16.28 13.88 -1.83
CA HIS A 185 15.09 14.23 -1.06
C HIS A 185 14.27 15.37 -1.71
N THR A 186 14.74 15.93 -2.82
CA THR A 186 14.08 17.06 -3.51
C THR A 186 12.62 16.75 -3.85
N PRO A 187 12.26 15.54 -4.41
CA PRO A 187 10.87 15.22 -4.69
C PRO A 187 9.98 15.19 -3.44
N ALA A 188 10.51 14.67 -2.33
CA ALA A 188 9.77 14.61 -1.05
C ALA A 188 9.53 16.01 -0.48
N LEU A 189 10.53 16.91 -0.54
CA LEU A 189 10.40 18.29 -0.09
C LEU A 189 9.42 19.09 -0.97
N ILE A 190 9.44 18.88 -2.28
CA ILE A 190 8.45 19.48 -3.20
C ILE A 190 7.04 18.99 -2.84
N GLY A 191 6.87 17.69 -2.60
CA GLY A 191 5.60 17.09 -2.19
C GLY A 191 5.08 17.68 -0.89
N LEU A 192 5.94 17.77 0.12
CA LEU A 192 5.61 18.37 1.43
C LEU A 192 5.21 19.85 1.27
N GLY A 193 6.03 20.63 0.57
CA GLY A 193 5.77 22.07 0.35
C GLY A 193 4.46 22.31 -0.40
N ALA A 194 4.21 21.55 -1.48
CA ALA A 194 2.96 21.65 -2.25
C ALA A 194 1.73 21.26 -1.41
N SER A 195 1.85 20.24 -0.55
CA SER A 195 0.76 19.82 0.33
C SER A 195 0.45 20.87 1.39
N VAL A 196 1.48 21.47 2.02
CA VAL A 196 1.32 22.55 2.99
C VAL A 196 0.69 23.79 2.34
N LEU A 197 1.15 24.18 1.15
CA LEU A 197 0.57 25.30 0.40
C LEU A 197 -0.90 25.04 0.06
N ALA A 198 -1.22 23.85 -0.44
CA ALA A 198 -2.61 23.50 -0.75
C ALA A 198 -3.50 23.54 0.51
N LEU A 199 -3.01 23.04 1.65
CA LEU A 199 -3.73 23.06 2.92
C LEU A 199 -3.99 24.48 3.40
N LEU A 200 -3.04 25.40 3.26
CA LEU A 200 -3.20 26.81 3.65
C LEU A 200 -4.20 27.55 2.76
N ILE A 201 -4.24 27.24 1.46
CA ILE A 201 -5.10 27.92 0.48
C ILE A 201 -6.53 27.38 0.54
N PHE A 202 -6.70 26.06 0.53
CA PHE A 202 -8.01 25.40 0.35
C PHE A 202 -8.69 25.00 1.66
N LYS A 203 -8.03 25.10 2.80
CA LYS A 203 -8.53 24.81 4.17
C LYS A 203 -9.49 23.61 4.28
N GLY A 204 -9.16 22.63 5.11
CA GLY A 204 -10.04 21.52 5.43
C GLY A 204 -9.97 20.34 4.45
N GLU A 205 -11.09 19.65 4.23
CA GLU A 205 -11.16 18.35 3.53
C GLU A 205 -10.83 18.40 2.02
N ASN A 206 -10.94 19.57 1.40
CA ASN A 206 -10.81 19.71 -0.05
C ASN A 206 -9.37 19.99 -0.54
N PHE A 207 -8.35 20.01 0.34
CA PHE A 207 -6.98 20.34 -0.04
C PHE A 207 -6.25 19.21 -0.79
N ILE A 208 -6.69 17.98 -0.66
CA ILE A 208 -5.98 16.79 -1.15
C ILE A 208 -5.87 16.80 -2.69
N ILE A 209 -6.96 17.04 -3.41
CA ILE A 209 -6.96 17.10 -4.89
C ILE A 209 -6.07 18.23 -5.40
N PRO A 210 -6.21 19.49 -4.93
CA PRO A 210 -5.31 20.56 -5.30
C PRO A 210 -3.84 20.26 -4.99
N SER A 211 -3.54 19.63 -3.83
CA SER A 211 -2.18 19.26 -3.49
C SER A 211 -1.58 18.25 -4.46
N MET A 212 -2.34 17.23 -4.85
CA MET A 212 -1.90 16.23 -5.85
C MET A 212 -1.61 16.86 -7.21
N ILE A 213 -2.47 17.78 -7.66
CA ILE A 213 -2.27 18.52 -8.91
C ILE A 213 -1.00 19.39 -8.83
N LEU A 214 -0.81 20.11 -7.72
CA LEU A 214 0.38 20.93 -7.50
C LEU A 214 1.66 20.09 -7.47
N ILE A 215 1.63 18.95 -6.77
CA ILE A 215 2.76 17.99 -6.73
C ILE A 215 3.09 17.51 -8.14
N LEU A 216 2.08 17.07 -8.90
CA LEU A 216 2.28 16.57 -10.27
C LEU A 216 2.89 17.62 -11.19
N ILE A 217 2.34 18.84 -11.17
CA ILE A 217 2.86 19.96 -11.99
C ILE A 217 4.29 20.30 -11.57
N SER A 218 4.56 20.44 -10.27
CA SER A 218 5.87 20.80 -9.75
C SER A 218 6.93 19.74 -10.11
N LEU A 219 6.66 18.46 -9.85
CA LEU A 219 7.58 17.36 -10.17
C LEU A 219 7.81 17.22 -11.68
N THR A 220 6.76 17.36 -12.49
CA THR A 220 6.88 17.29 -13.95
C THR A 220 7.75 18.44 -14.49
N SER A 221 7.60 19.64 -13.94
CA SER A 221 8.40 20.82 -14.34
C SER A 221 9.88 20.68 -13.97
N VAL A 222 10.19 20.03 -12.85
CA VAL A 222 11.58 19.86 -12.36
C VAL A 222 12.19 18.52 -12.81
N ARG A 223 11.43 17.64 -13.44
CA ARG A 223 11.84 16.29 -13.85
C ARG A 223 13.18 16.22 -14.55
N LYS A 224 13.39 17.08 -15.57
CA LYS A 224 14.66 17.11 -16.35
C LYS A 224 15.89 17.43 -15.51
N LYS A 225 15.71 18.17 -14.41
CA LYS A 225 16.79 18.52 -13.47
C LYS A 225 17.06 17.37 -12.53
N LEU A 226 16.00 16.74 -12.01
CA LEU A 226 16.09 15.59 -11.11
C LEU A 226 16.75 14.38 -11.79
N GLU A 227 16.39 14.06 -13.05
CA GLU A 227 16.99 12.96 -13.82
C GLU A 227 18.48 13.17 -14.13
N LYS A 228 19.00 14.41 -14.04
CA LYS A 228 20.43 14.70 -14.18
C LYS A 228 21.22 14.54 -12.88
N GLU A 229 20.57 14.71 -11.73
CA GLU A 229 21.19 14.57 -10.42
C GLU A 229 21.28 13.11 -9.96
N ASP A 230 20.45 12.22 -10.53
CA ASP A 230 20.44 10.77 -10.24
C ASP A 230 21.43 9.96 -11.12
N LYS A 231 22.13 10.60 -12.07
CA LYS A 231 23.19 9.99 -12.89
C LYS A 231 24.57 10.36 -12.39
#